data_b9212658affe327e42399f9916e05f89
#
_entry.id   b9212658affe327e42399f9916e05f89
#
_cell.length_a   1.000
_cell.length_b   1.000
_cell.length_c   1.000
_cell.angle_alpha   90.00
_cell.angle_beta   90.00
_cell.angle_gamma   90.00
#
_symmetry.space_group_name_H-M   'P 1'
#
loop_
_entity.id
_entity.type
_entity.pdbx_description
1 polymer ?
#
loop_
_entity_poly.entity_id
_entity_poly.type
_entity_poly.pdbx_seq_one_letter_code
_entity_poly.pdbx_strand_id
1 'polypeptide(L)'
;MNYFNSFIKESFRLFSEQPTFIPDLDIAFAIDKNYLKPCGITLFSIAKNNQDLKINFHIFTTYFDSFGYDEIISQFKNTQIFVYILNTEPYDKLQVNGHFTTAIYYRLSIANIFKDKLDKFIYLDADILCVSSLKQICSINIENKVLAAVQDKCMKPTYIESIGLNPNDKYFNSGVLLINTKEWNNFDVLTKFLSLIHI
;
A
#
# COMPACT_ATOMS: atom_id res chain seq x y z
N MET A 1 23.26 11.73 -2.34
CA MET A 1 21.94 12.17 -2.86
C MET A 1 20.90 11.20 -2.35
N ASN A 2 19.91 11.67 -1.59
CA ASN A 2 18.84 10.80 -1.09
C ASN A 2 17.99 10.35 -2.28
N TYR A 3 18.16 9.11 -2.71
CA TYR A 3 17.41 8.47 -3.81
C TYR A 3 15.88 8.58 -3.63
N PHE A 4 15.42 8.78 -2.40
CA PHE A 4 14.02 8.76 -2.00
C PHE A 4 13.25 10.06 -2.31
N ASN A 5 13.91 11.21 -2.46
CA ASN A 5 13.25 12.43 -2.94
C ASN A 5 12.86 12.34 -4.44
N SER A 6 13.32 11.30 -5.16
CA SER A 6 13.01 11.09 -6.57
C SER A 6 11.64 10.41 -6.80
N PHE A 7 11.06 9.74 -5.79
CA PHE A 7 9.80 9.00 -5.96
C PHE A 7 8.54 9.85 -5.82
N ILE A 8 8.61 11.02 -5.19
CA ILE A 8 7.46 11.89 -4.94
C ILE A 8 7.70 13.24 -5.61
N LYS A 9 6.73 13.66 -6.46
CA LYS A 9 6.68 15.01 -7.03
C LYS A 9 6.01 15.98 -6.07
N GLU A 10 4.92 15.55 -5.45
CA GLU A 10 4.08 16.36 -4.57
C GLU A 10 3.40 15.48 -3.55
N SER A 11 3.12 16.01 -2.36
CA SER A 11 2.28 15.35 -1.37
C SER A 11 1.44 16.38 -0.63
N PHE A 12 0.19 16.02 -0.36
CA PHE A 12 -0.76 16.87 0.37
C PHE A 12 -1.76 16.03 1.16
N ARG A 13 -2.33 16.65 2.19
CA ARG A 13 -3.48 16.09 2.91
C ARG A 13 -4.75 16.69 2.32
N LEU A 14 -5.75 15.86 2.04
CA LEU A 14 -7.08 16.37 1.71
C LEU A 14 -7.61 17.16 2.90
N PHE A 15 -8.20 18.32 2.60
CA PHE A 15 -8.62 19.27 3.60
C PHE A 15 -9.68 18.65 4.51
N SER A 16 -9.45 18.75 5.81
CA SER A 16 -10.43 18.53 6.86
C SER A 16 -10.30 19.70 7.83
N GLU A 17 -11.41 20.27 8.24
CA GLU A 17 -11.46 21.29 9.31
C GLU A 17 -10.98 20.74 10.65
N GLN A 18 -10.81 19.42 10.75
CA GLN A 18 -10.34 18.76 11.95
C GLN A 18 -8.82 18.82 12.10
N PRO A 19 -8.33 18.96 13.35
CA PRO A 19 -6.91 18.87 13.62
C PRO A 19 -6.38 17.46 13.27
N THR A 20 -5.09 17.37 12.97
CA THR A 20 -4.40 16.09 12.81
C THR A 20 -4.45 15.29 14.10
N PHE A 21 -4.53 13.98 13.97
CA PHE A 21 -4.47 13.04 15.09
C PHE A 21 -3.37 12.00 14.85
N ILE A 22 -2.96 11.33 15.91
CA ILE A 22 -2.11 10.13 15.83
C ILE A 22 -3.04 8.97 15.45
N PRO A 23 -2.78 8.24 14.35
CA PRO A 23 -3.62 7.15 13.93
C PRO A 23 -3.39 5.88 14.75
N ASP A 24 -4.43 5.04 14.83
CA ASP A 24 -4.30 3.66 15.26
C ASP A 24 -3.81 2.76 14.13
N LEU A 25 -4.03 3.20 12.87
CA LEU A 25 -3.73 2.42 11.68
C LEU A 25 -3.39 3.34 10.49
N ASP A 26 -2.26 3.06 9.83
CA ASP A 26 -1.88 3.64 8.55
C ASP A 26 -2.13 2.61 7.44
N ILE A 27 -2.90 3.00 6.40
CA ILE A 27 -3.26 2.14 5.27
C ILE A 27 -2.82 2.80 3.98
N ALA A 28 -2.04 2.09 3.17
CA ALA A 28 -1.48 2.57 1.91
C ALA A 28 -2.07 1.87 0.69
N PHE A 29 -2.31 2.64 -0.36
CA PHE A 29 -2.78 2.21 -1.67
C PHE A 29 -1.84 2.70 -2.75
N ALA A 30 -1.56 1.86 -3.75
CA ALA A 30 -0.82 2.23 -4.94
C ALA A 30 -1.72 2.05 -6.16
N ILE A 31 -2.10 3.15 -6.82
CA ILE A 31 -3.13 3.15 -7.85
C ILE A 31 -2.75 3.99 -9.06
N ASP A 32 -3.36 3.68 -10.19
CA ASP A 32 -3.44 4.59 -11.33
C ASP A 32 -4.77 5.35 -11.35
N LYS A 33 -4.94 6.24 -12.34
CA LYS A 33 -6.15 7.07 -12.48
C LYS A 33 -7.45 6.28 -12.61
N ASN A 34 -7.40 5.05 -13.14
CA ASN A 34 -8.60 4.23 -13.36
C ASN A 34 -9.10 3.62 -12.05
N TYR A 35 -8.21 3.47 -11.08
CA TYR A 35 -8.51 2.90 -9.77
C TYR A 35 -8.90 3.93 -8.70
N LEU A 36 -9.03 5.23 -9.05
CA LEU A 36 -9.50 6.25 -8.11
C LEU A 36 -10.89 5.89 -7.54
N LYS A 37 -11.87 5.57 -8.39
CA LYS A 37 -13.21 5.20 -7.91
C LYS A 37 -13.22 3.92 -7.07
N PRO A 38 -12.64 2.78 -7.52
CA PRO A 38 -12.49 1.59 -6.68
C PRO A 38 -11.83 1.91 -5.34
N CYS A 39 -10.74 2.66 -5.33
CA CYS A 39 -10.05 3.07 -4.11
C CYS A 39 -10.97 3.85 -3.16
N GLY A 40 -11.74 4.82 -3.66
CA GLY A 40 -12.72 5.56 -2.87
C GLY A 40 -13.76 4.64 -2.21
N ILE A 41 -14.27 3.64 -2.95
CA ILE A 41 -15.19 2.63 -2.41
C ILE A 41 -14.51 1.79 -1.31
N THR A 42 -13.28 1.38 -1.53
CA THR A 42 -12.48 0.65 -0.54
C THR A 42 -12.29 1.48 0.73
N LEU A 43 -11.85 2.74 0.62
CA LEU A 43 -11.71 3.66 1.75
C LEU A 43 -13.01 3.85 2.51
N PHE A 44 -14.12 4.10 1.79
CA PHE A 44 -15.43 4.23 2.38
C PHE A 44 -15.83 2.98 3.18
N SER A 45 -15.63 1.79 2.62
CA SER A 45 -15.95 0.53 3.30
C SER A 45 -15.12 0.32 4.57
N ILE A 46 -13.85 0.71 4.55
CA ILE A 46 -12.97 0.65 5.72
C ILE A 46 -13.43 1.65 6.78
N ALA A 47 -13.64 2.91 6.42
CA ALA A 47 -14.06 3.95 7.35
C ALA A 47 -15.41 3.61 8.01
N LYS A 48 -16.36 3.10 7.22
CA LYS A 48 -17.68 2.70 7.70
C LYS A 48 -17.65 1.58 8.75
N ASN A 49 -16.76 0.58 8.55
CA ASN A 49 -16.68 -0.59 9.44
C ASN A 49 -15.68 -0.44 10.59
N ASN A 50 -15.02 0.73 10.71
CA ASN A 50 -13.96 0.98 11.71
C ASN A 50 -14.07 2.38 12.33
N GLN A 51 -15.27 2.78 12.73
CA GLN A 51 -15.51 4.11 13.30
C GLN A 51 -14.87 4.30 14.69
N ASP A 52 -14.46 3.23 15.33
CA ASP A 52 -13.73 3.20 16.61
C ASP A 52 -12.20 3.30 16.44
N LEU A 53 -11.68 3.31 15.22
CA LEU A 53 -10.26 3.47 14.91
C LEU A 53 -9.99 4.82 14.25
N LYS A 54 -8.88 5.44 14.59
CA LYS A 54 -8.31 6.58 13.86
C LYS A 54 -7.44 6.07 12.72
N ILE A 55 -7.78 6.41 11.49
CA ILE A 55 -7.15 5.83 10.30
C ILE A 55 -6.57 6.92 9.42
N ASN A 56 -5.29 6.77 9.06
CA ASN A 56 -4.69 7.48 7.95
C ASN A 56 -4.74 6.63 6.69
N PHE A 57 -5.27 7.18 5.62
CA PHE A 57 -5.19 6.64 4.29
C PHE A 57 -4.10 7.34 3.49
N HIS A 58 -3.22 6.59 2.86
CA HIS A 58 -2.10 7.06 2.06
C HIS A 58 -2.28 6.58 0.61
N ILE A 59 -2.56 7.49 -0.31
CA ILE A 59 -2.81 7.17 -1.72
C ILE A 59 -1.59 7.57 -2.54
N PHE A 60 -0.92 6.58 -3.12
CA PHE A 60 0.23 6.75 -4.02
C PHE A 60 -0.25 6.62 -5.46
N THR A 61 -0.16 7.69 -6.23
CA THR A 61 -0.71 7.75 -7.59
C THR A 61 0.06 8.74 -8.47
N THR A 62 -0.16 8.70 -9.77
CA THR A 62 0.37 9.69 -10.71
C THR A 62 -0.62 10.82 -11.02
N TYR A 63 -1.88 10.63 -10.69
CA TYR A 63 -2.96 11.58 -10.88
C TYR A 63 -3.99 11.44 -9.77
N PHE A 64 -4.50 12.56 -9.25
CA PHE A 64 -5.53 12.57 -8.24
C PHE A 64 -6.62 13.59 -8.55
N ASP A 65 -7.85 13.17 -8.32
CA ASP A 65 -9.06 13.99 -8.35
C ASP A 65 -9.81 13.76 -7.04
N SER A 66 -10.15 14.83 -6.32
CA SER A 66 -10.79 14.76 -5.00
C SER A 66 -12.25 14.34 -5.04
N PHE A 67 -12.86 14.25 -6.22
CA PHE A 67 -14.28 13.94 -6.38
C PHE A 67 -14.69 12.66 -5.64
N GLY A 68 -15.60 12.78 -4.68
CA GLY A 68 -16.07 11.69 -3.83
C GLY A 68 -15.20 11.41 -2.58
N TYR A 69 -13.96 11.87 -2.55
CA TYR A 69 -13.10 11.71 -1.36
C TYR A 69 -13.42 12.76 -0.29
N ASP A 70 -13.91 13.93 -0.69
CA ASP A 70 -14.33 14.99 0.22
C ASP A 70 -15.54 14.55 1.06
N GLU A 71 -16.45 13.77 0.48
CA GLU A 71 -17.59 13.17 1.20
C GLU A 71 -17.11 12.16 2.26
N ILE A 72 -16.09 11.35 1.96
CA ILE A 72 -15.52 10.40 2.93
C ILE A 72 -14.98 11.17 4.15
N ILE A 73 -14.20 12.21 3.94
CA ILE A 73 -13.63 13.03 5.02
C ILE A 73 -14.72 13.74 5.80
N SER A 74 -15.76 14.26 5.13
CA SER A 74 -16.85 14.95 5.79
C SER A 74 -17.67 14.01 6.67
N GLN A 75 -17.88 12.78 6.22
CA GLN A 75 -18.70 11.77 6.91
C GLN A 75 -17.95 11.05 8.03
N PHE A 76 -16.65 10.76 7.86
CA PHE A 76 -15.85 9.98 8.80
C PHE A 76 -14.73 10.82 9.44
N LYS A 77 -15.04 11.43 10.58
CA LYS A 77 -14.15 12.36 11.31
C LYS A 77 -12.91 11.69 11.94
N ASN A 78 -12.92 10.39 12.00
CA ASN A 78 -11.81 9.55 12.46
C ASN A 78 -10.84 9.15 11.33
N THR A 79 -10.97 9.74 10.13
CA THR A 79 -10.10 9.45 8.99
C THR A 79 -9.35 10.68 8.49
N GLN A 80 -8.14 10.46 7.99
CA GLN A 80 -7.34 11.43 7.25
C GLN A 80 -6.88 10.80 5.94
N ILE A 81 -6.81 11.57 4.86
CA ILE A 81 -6.36 11.11 3.55
C ILE A 81 -5.15 11.94 3.12
N PHE A 82 -4.04 11.26 2.89
CA PHE A 82 -2.80 11.82 2.36
C PHE A 82 -2.59 11.32 0.94
N VAL A 83 -2.30 12.21 0.04
CA VAL A 83 -2.06 11.91 -1.38
C VAL A 83 -0.59 12.17 -1.71
N TYR A 84 0.03 11.23 -2.42
CA TYR A 84 1.41 11.31 -2.88
C TYR A 84 1.41 11.17 -4.40
N ILE A 85 1.72 12.27 -5.09
CA ILE A 85 1.87 12.26 -6.55
C ILE A 85 3.27 11.77 -6.88
N LEU A 86 3.34 10.62 -7.54
CA LEU A 86 4.58 9.92 -7.81
C LEU A 86 5.31 10.47 -9.04
N ASN A 87 6.63 10.44 -8.96
CA ASN A 87 7.49 10.51 -10.13
C ASN A 87 7.57 9.13 -10.77
N THR A 88 7.28 9.02 -12.06
CA THR A 88 7.29 7.74 -12.79
C THR A 88 8.66 7.33 -13.29
N GLU A 89 9.62 8.24 -13.42
CA GLU A 89 10.96 7.96 -13.96
C GLU A 89 11.65 6.71 -13.37
N PRO A 90 11.56 6.46 -12.04
CA PRO A 90 12.17 5.25 -11.47
C PRO A 90 11.55 3.94 -11.97
N TYR A 91 10.34 3.99 -12.55
CA TYR A 91 9.56 2.83 -12.99
C TYR A 91 9.49 2.69 -14.50
N ASP A 92 9.97 3.67 -15.28
CA ASP A 92 9.81 3.73 -16.75
C ASP A 92 10.47 2.55 -17.49
N LYS A 93 11.50 1.95 -16.89
CA LYS A 93 12.20 0.79 -17.46
C LYS A 93 11.58 -0.55 -17.07
N LEU A 94 10.59 -0.56 -16.18
CA LEU A 94 9.97 -1.79 -15.70
C LEU A 94 8.96 -2.31 -16.72
N GLN A 95 9.10 -3.58 -17.09
CA GLN A 95 8.18 -4.21 -18.04
C GLN A 95 6.85 -4.52 -17.36
N VAL A 96 5.75 -4.22 -18.06
CA VAL A 96 4.40 -4.61 -17.65
C VAL A 96 3.84 -5.54 -18.72
N ASN A 97 3.25 -6.66 -18.29
CA ASN A 97 2.65 -7.65 -19.17
C ASN A 97 1.12 -7.65 -19.01
N GLY A 98 0.42 -7.81 -20.12
CA GLY A 98 -1.05 -7.95 -20.13
C GLY A 98 -1.77 -6.67 -19.71
N HIS A 99 -2.68 -6.80 -18.75
CA HIS A 99 -3.55 -5.72 -18.26
C HIS A 99 -2.95 -4.91 -17.10
N PHE A 100 -1.74 -5.22 -16.67
CA PHE A 100 -1.10 -4.52 -15.57
C PHE A 100 -0.51 -3.19 -16.04
N THR A 101 -0.57 -2.19 -15.17
CA THR A 101 0.11 -0.90 -15.34
C THR A 101 1.34 -0.83 -14.44
N THR A 102 2.22 0.15 -14.65
CA THR A 102 3.39 0.39 -13.77
C THR A 102 3.00 0.64 -12.31
N ALA A 103 1.73 0.94 -12.04
CA ALA A 103 1.21 1.12 -10.67
C ALA A 103 1.43 -0.12 -9.76
N ILE A 104 1.52 -1.33 -10.34
CA ILE A 104 1.84 -2.54 -9.55
C ILE A 104 3.18 -2.45 -8.83
N TYR A 105 4.11 -1.66 -9.37
CA TYR A 105 5.45 -1.49 -8.81
C TYR A 105 5.53 -0.37 -7.75
N TYR A 106 4.56 0.56 -7.74
CA TYR A 106 4.57 1.69 -6.78
C TYR A 106 4.56 1.19 -5.35
N ARG A 107 3.86 0.06 -5.07
CA ARG A 107 3.81 -0.57 -3.73
C ARG A 107 5.19 -0.88 -3.15
N LEU A 108 6.18 -1.18 -4.00
CA LEU A 108 7.51 -1.58 -3.56
C LEU A 108 8.31 -0.43 -2.94
N SER A 109 8.05 0.81 -3.35
CA SER A 109 8.73 2.00 -2.84
C SER A 109 8.06 2.62 -1.61
N ILE A 110 6.83 2.22 -1.26
CA ILE A 110 6.07 2.84 -0.15
C ILE A 110 6.84 2.77 1.16
N ALA A 111 7.37 1.60 1.51
CA ALA A 111 8.14 1.44 2.75
C ALA A 111 9.43 2.28 2.76
N ASN A 112 10.02 2.54 1.59
CA ASN A 112 11.17 3.44 1.48
C ASN A 112 10.77 4.90 1.69
N ILE A 113 9.59 5.30 1.19
CA ILE A 113 9.02 6.65 1.38
C ILE A 113 8.63 6.87 2.86
N PHE A 114 8.18 5.82 3.54
CA PHE A 114 7.81 5.85 4.96
C PHE A 114 8.98 5.62 5.92
N LYS A 115 10.18 5.37 5.41
CA LYS A 115 11.37 5.21 6.25
C LYS A 115 11.46 6.36 7.26
N ASP A 116 11.70 6.00 8.53
CA ASP A 116 11.81 6.93 9.66
C ASP A 116 10.53 7.76 9.97
N LYS A 117 9.40 7.41 9.34
CA LYS A 117 8.10 8.07 9.55
C LYS A 117 7.06 7.14 10.17
N LEU A 118 7.00 5.90 9.72
CA LEU A 118 6.06 4.88 10.20
C LEU A 118 6.82 3.59 10.50
N ASP A 119 6.51 2.96 11.63
CA ASP A 119 7.09 1.66 12.00
C ASP A 119 6.48 0.53 11.16
N LYS A 120 5.16 0.60 10.95
CA LYS A 120 4.40 -0.38 10.15
C LYS A 120 3.20 0.28 9.49
N PHE A 121 2.73 -0.32 8.40
CA PHE A 121 1.51 0.08 7.72
C PHE A 121 0.86 -1.14 7.04
N ILE A 122 -0.42 -1.04 6.71
CA ILE A 122 -1.10 -2.00 5.86
C ILE A 122 -1.06 -1.49 4.42
N TYR A 123 -0.59 -2.32 3.49
CA TYR A 123 -0.84 -2.14 2.07
C TYR A 123 -2.11 -2.90 1.67
N LEU A 124 -2.99 -2.25 0.91
CA LEU A 124 -4.18 -2.86 0.35
C LEU A 124 -4.27 -2.59 -1.15
N ASP A 125 -4.71 -3.59 -1.92
CA ASP A 125 -5.19 -3.36 -3.28
C ASP A 125 -6.49 -2.54 -3.22
N ALA A 126 -6.71 -1.71 -4.24
CA ALA A 126 -7.77 -0.68 -4.22
C ALA A 126 -9.15 -1.19 -4.64
N ASP A 127 -9.30 -2.47 -4.95
CA ASP A 127 -10.52 -3.12 -5.42
C ASP A 127 -11.07 -4.18 -4.45
N ILE A 128 -10.76 -4.00 -3.17
CA ILE A 128 -11.25 -4.85 -2.09
C ILE A 128 -12.37 -4.18 -1.31
N LEU A 129 -13.16 -4.95 -0.59
CA LEU A 129 -14.23 -4.45 0.27
C LEU A 129 -14.00 -4.89 1.72
N CYS A 130 -13.91 -3.91 2.62
CA CYS A 130 -13.84 -4.16 4.05
C CYS A 130 -15.25 -4.43 4.59
N VAL A 131 -15.47 -5.62 5.15
CA VAL A 131 -16.80 -6.04 5.64
C VAL A 131 -16.85 -6.20 7.17
N SER A 132 -15.73 -5.97 7.86
CA SER A 132 -15.65 -6.11 9.32
C SER A 132 -14.53 -5.23 9.89
N SER A 133 -14.41 -5.21 11.23
CA SER A 133 -13.39 -4.43 11.92
C SER A 133 -11.97 -4.91 11.65
N LEU A 134 -11.06 -3.96 11.44
CA LEU A 134 -9.61 -4.16 11.30
C LEU A 134 -8.84 -4.13 12.63
N LYS A 135 -9.55 -3.99 13.76
CA LYS A 135 -8.94 -3.84 15.09
C LYS A 135 -7.93 -4.93 15.45
N GLN A 136 -8.19 -6.17 15.02
CA GLN A 136 -7.27 -7.28 15.27
C GLN A 136 -5.94 -7.11 14.54
N ILE A 137 -5.93 -6.45 13.38
CA ILE A 137 -4.70 -6.23 12.60
C ILE A 137 -3.77 -5.26 13.33
N CYS A 138 -4.32 -4.27 14.07
CA CYS A 138 -3.52 -3.31 14.84
C CYS A 138 -2.61 -4.00 15.85
N SER A 139 -3.07 -5.13 16.44
CA SER A 139 -2.36 -5.88 17.48
C SER A 139 -1.38 -6.93 16.94
N ILE A 140 -1.31 -7.15 15.63
CA ILE A 140 -0.38 -8.13 15.07
C ILE A 140 1.05 -7.64 15.26
N ASN A 141 1.84 -8.45 15.97
CA ASN A 141 3.27 -8.22 16.11
C ASN A 141 4.02 -8.78 14.90
N ILE A 142 4.75 -7.91 14.20
CA ILE A 142 5.63 -8.26 13.07
C ILE A 142 7.08 -7.83 13.32
N GLU A 143 7.49 -7.68 14.58
CA GLU A 143 8.89 -7.46 14.92
C GLU A 143 9.77 -8.56 14.29
N ASN A 144 10.91 -8.16 13.74
CA ASN A 144 11.85 -9.07 13.06
C ASN A 144 11.26 -9.83 11.85
N LYS A 145 10.14 -9.38 11.30
CA LYS A 145 9.56 -9.87 10.05
C LYS A 145 9.44 -8.72 9.06
N VAL A 146 9.74 -8.98 7.79
CA VAL A 146 9.61 -7.98 6.71
C VAL A 146 8.14 -7.63 6.48
N LEU A 147 7.29 -8.65 6.47
CA LEU A 147 5.85 -8.50 6.27
C LEU A 147 5.06 -9.68 6.86
N ALA A 148 3.76 -9.48 7.02
CA ALA A 148 2.77 -10.54 7.17
C ALA A 148 1.75 -10.46 6.03
N ALA A 149 1.34 -11.61 5.51
CA ALA A 149 0.41 -11.75 4.40
C ALA A 149 -0.45 -13.00 4.54
N VAL A 150 -1.53 -13.07 3.78
CA VAL A 150 -2.40 -14.25 3.72
C VAL A 150 -1.85 -15.24 2.69
N GLN A 151 -1.73 -16.50 3.07
CA GLN A 151 -1.31 -17.54 2.14
C GLN A 151 -2.32 -17.69 1.00
N ASP A 152 -1.83 -17.69 -0.24
CA ASP A 152 -2.62 -18.07 -1.41
C ASP A 152 -2.62 -19.59 -1.56
N LYS A 153 -3.74 -20.20 -1.11
CA LYS A 153 -3.92 -21.66 -1.16
C LYS A 153 -4.25 -22.19 -2.56
N CYS A 154 -4.52 -21.29 -3.52
CA CYS A 154 -4.88 -21.69 -4.89
C CYS A 154 -3.64 -21.88 -5.78
N MET A 155 -2.45 -21.44 -5.34
CA MET A 155 -1.23 -21.60 -6.11
C MET A 155 -0.80 -23.07 -6.16
N LYS A 156 -0.60 -23.54 -7.39
CA LYS A 156 -0.14 -24.94 -7.63
C LYS A 156 1.37 -25.05 -7.36
N PRO A 157 1.83 -26.20 -6.80
CA PRO A 157 3.26 -26.46 -6.60
C PRO A 157 4.09 -26.28 -7.87
N THR A 158 3.57 -26.64 -9.04
CA THR A 158 4.23 -26.48 -10.33
C THR A 158 4.49 -25.01 -10.71
N TYR A 159 3.57 -24.09 -10.32
CA TYR A 159 3.80 -22.66 -10.51
C TYR A 159 4.88 -22.13 -9.56
N ILE A 160 4.82 -22.55 -8.28
CA ILE A 160 5.80 -22.16 -7.26
C ILE A 160 7.21 -22.57 -7.70
N GLU A 161 7.35 -23.79 -8.22
CA GLU A 161 8.62 -24.31 -8.76
C GLU A 161 9.08 -23.54 -10.01
N SER A 162 8.13 -23.17 -10.91
CA SER A 162 8.45 -22.43 -12.14
C SER A 162 9.02 -21.03 -11.90
N ILE A 163 8.76 -20.44 -10.74
CA ILE A 163 9.33 -19.14 -10.31
C ILE A 163 10.57 -19.31 -9.42
N GLY A 164 11.16 -20.52 -9.36
CA GLY A 164 12.41 -20.80 -8.66
C GLY A 164 12.30 -21.00 -7.15
N LEU A 165 11.08 -21.18 -6.61
CA LEU A 165 10.83 -21.48 -5.21
C LEU A 165 10.67 -23.01 -4.99
N ASN A 166 10.79 -23.45 -3.73
CA ASN A 166 10.51 -24.85 -3.39
C ASN A 166 9.00 -25.12 -3.55
N PRO A 167 8.58 -26.24 -4.17
CA PRO A 167 7.15 -26.58 -4.37
C PRO A 167 6.30 -26.58 -3.10
N ASN A 168 6.93 -26.77 -1.94
CA ASN A 168 6.28 -26.73 -0.62
C ASN A 168 6.30 -25.35 0.05
N ASP A 169 6.92 -24.33 -0.57
CA ASP A 169 6.93 -22.99 -0.02
C ASP A 169 5.52 -22.38 -0.07
N LYS A 170 5.23 -21.55 0.93
CA LYS A 170 3.95 -20.88 1.04
C LYS A 170 3.95 -19.64 0.16
N TYR A 171 3.23 -19.70 -0.95
CA TYR A 171 2.93 -18.52 -1.74
C TYR A 171 1.90 -17.64 -1.03
N PHE A 172 1.98 -16.34 -1.14
CA PHE A 172 1.04 -15.42 -0.48
C PHE A 172 0.36 -14.46 -1.47
N ASN A 173 -0.85 -14.06 -1.12
CA ASN A 173 -1.57 -13.01 -1.83
C ASN A 173 -0.97 -11.65 -1.48
N SER A 174 -0.64 -10.83 -2.49
CA SER A 174 -0.01 -9.52 -2.32
C SER A 174 -0.98 -8.36 -2.19
N GLY A 175 -2.29 -8.61 -2.23
CA GLY A 175 -3.33 -7.57 -2.14
C GLY A 175 -3.63 -7.09 -0.72
N VAL A 176 -3.17 -7.83 0.31
CA VAL A 176 -3.28 -7.45 1.72
C VAL A 176 -1.96 -7.78 2.41
N LEU A 177 -1.17 -6.76 2.73
CA LEU A 177 0.14 -6.91 3.36
C LEU A 177 0.23 -6.01 4.60
N LEU A 178 0.62 -6.57 5.75
CA LEU A 178 1.08 -5.79 6.88
C LEU A 178 2.61 -5.70 6.78
N ILE A 179 3.14 -4.50 6.57
CA ILE A 179 4.56 -4.27 6.26
C ILE A 179 5.25 -3.63 7.45
N ASN A 180 6.41 -4.19 7.86
CA ASN A 180 7.34 -3.58 8.78
C ASN A 180 8.30 -2.70 7.98
N THR A 181 8.20 -1.39 8.16
CA THR A 181 8.96 -0.42 7.36
C THR A 181 10.46 -0.56 7.56
N LYS A 182 10.90 -0.76 8.80
CA LYS A 182 12.32 -0.94 9.13
C LYS A 182 12.89 -2.20 8.50
N GLU A 183 12.23 -3.34 8.70
CA GLU A 183 12.73 -4.62 8.19
C GLU A 183 12.64 -4.71 6.67
N TRP A 184 11.64 -4.10 6.03
CA TRP A 184 11.57 -3.96 4.57
C TRP A 184 12.79 -3.22 4.01
N ASN A 185 13.18 -2.09 4.63
CA ASN A 185 14.34 -1.31 4.24
C ASN A 185 15.65 -2.02 4.56
N ASN A 186 15.77 -2.68 5.71
CA ASN A 186 16.95 -3.46 6.10
C ASN A 186 17.20 -4.63 5.14
N PHE A 187 16.14 -5.30 4.71
CA PHE A 187 16.19 -6.39 3.74
C PHE A 187 16.45 -5.89 2.31
N ASP A 188 16.31 -4.58 2.08
CA ASP A 188 16.48 -3.92 0.79
C ASP A 188 15.61 -4.53 -0.32
N VAL A 189 14.31 -4.69 -0.02
CA VAL A 189 13.34 -5.33 -0.91
C VAL A 189 13.30 -4.65 -2.28
N LEU A 190 13.31 -3.31 -2.30
CA LEU A 190 13.22 -2.55 -3.56
C LEU A 190 14.39 -2.83 -4.49
N THR A 191 15.65 -2.75 -4.02
CA THR A 191 16.82 -2.99 -4.86
C THR A 191 16.88 -4.44 -5.32
N LYS A 192 16.57 -5.40 -4.42
CA LYS A 192 16.52 -6.82 -4.78
C LYS A 192 15.47 -7.09 -5.85
N PHE A 193 14.30 -6.50 -5.72
CA PHE A 193 13.25 -6.62 -6.73
C PHE A 193 13.72 -6.03 -8.08
N LEU A 194 14.28 -4.81 -8.08
CA LEU A 194 14.77 -4.17 -9.29
C LEU A 194 15.89 -4.99 -9.97
N SER A 195 16.73 -5.68 -9.19
CA SER A 195 17.78 -6.55 -9.74
C SER A 195 17.23 -7.79 -10.45
N LEU A 196 16.07 -8.30 -10.04
CA LEU A 196 15.41 -9.44 -10.69
C LEU A 196 14.77 -9.10 -12.04
N ILE A 197 14.43 -7.82 -12.26
CA ILE A 197 13.80 -7.37 -13.52
C ILE A 197 14.86 -7.08 -14.61
N HIS A 198 16.12 -6.88 -14.22
CA HIS A 198 17.24 -6.61 -15.13
C HIS A 198 17.96 -7.88 -15.62
N ILE A 199 17.45 -9.05 -15.28
CA ILE A 199 17.90 -10.34 -15.82
C ILE A 199 16.95 -10.72 -16.97
#